data_8adc6f9ff8d622f44b62e52e2ecfee9d
#
_entry.id   8adc6f9ff8d622f44b62e52e2ecfee9d
#
_cell.length_a   1.000
_cell.length_b   1.000
_cell.length_c   1.000
_cell.angle_alpha   90.00
_cell.angle_beta   90.00
_cell.angle_gamma   90.00
#
_symmetry.space_group_name_H-M   'P 1'
#
loop_
_entity.id
_entity.type
_entity.pdbx_description
1 polymer ?
#
loop_
_entity_poly.entity_id
_entity_poly.type
_entity_poly.pdbx_seq_one_letter_code
_entity_poly.pdbx_strand_id
1 'polypeptide(L)'
;MFRTVNGAQVEYEQQGAGAPLLLIHSLLTELTVFDVMLPRLTKERRVTRINLPGFGASAPVELSSVAAHADHVARVMDVLELPKNCTVFGNGFGAFVALELAIRHGSRFGRLLVADTLAAFPEPARAPFRGMAAKVSAEGMKGVLDTAIGRMFPPAFAERHPDVIAARKAALAKVDPQCFARACLGLAALDLSAKVPGIKNPTLVMCGALDQTTPPALAKELAQKIPGARYEEIADSGHCPMLEQPEVLAAKILKSR
;
A
#
# COMPACT_ATOMS: atom_id res chain seq x y z
N MET A 1 -4.43 -16.22 -8.90
CA MET A 1 -4.44 -17.47 -8.07
C MET A 1 -5.13 -17.17 -6.74
N PHE A 2 -5.58 -18.22 -6.02
CA PHE A 2 -6.26 -18.04 -4.74
C PHE A 2 -5.65 -18.93 -3.66
N ARG A 3 -5.69 -18.45 -2.42
CA ARG A 3 -5.42 -19.21 -1.20
C ARG A 3 -6.47 -18.87 -0.15
N THR A 4 -6.80 -19.86 0.68
CA THR A 4 -7.72 -19.65 1.81
C THR A 4 -6.94 -19.22 3.05
N VAL A 5 -7.30 -18.09 3.62
CA VAL A 5 -6.74 -17.55 4.86
C VAL A 5 -7.90 -17.31 5.82
N ASN A 6 -7.94 -18.04 6.94
CA ASN A 6 -9.03 -17.98 7.93
C ASN A 6 -10.44 -18.12 7.30
N GLY A 7 -10.60 -19.03 6.35
CA GLY A 7 -11.87 -19.28 5.67
C GLY A 7 -12.22 -18.32 4.52
N ALA A 8 -11.44 -17.26 4.30
CA ALA A 8 -11.64 -16.31 3.21
C ALA A 8 -10.63 -16.53 2.07
N GLN A 9 -11.08 -16.37 0.83
CA GLN A 9 -10.22 -16.44 -0.35
C GLN A 9 -9.40 -15.16 -0.50
N VAL A 10 -8.08 -15.29 -0.62
CA VAL A 10 -7.15 -14.19 -0.93
C VAL A 10 -6.65 -14.38 -2.35
N GLU A 11 -6.86 -13.38 -3.19
CA GLU A 11 -6.27 -13.33 -4.51
C GLU A 11 -4.81 -12.90 -4.43
N TYR A 12 -3.94 -13.65 -5.11
CA TYR A 12 -2.53 -13.33 -5.23
C TYR A 12 -1.98 -13.73 -6.59
N GLU A 13 -0.86 -13.14 -6.95
CA GLU A 13 -0.07 -13.56 -8.09
C GLU A 13 1.40 -13.68 -7.69
N GLN A 14 2.10 -14.66 -8.28
CA GLN A 14 3.51 -14.87 -8.07
C GLN A 14 4.21 -15.09 -9.39
N GLN A 15 5.29 -14.33 -9.63
CA GLN A 15 6.05 -14.35 -10.89
C GLN A 15 7.54 -14.11 -10.62
N GLY A 16 8.38 -14.60 -11.54
CA GLY A 16 9.83 -14.45 -11.47
C GLY A 16 10.51 -15.43 -10.53
N ALA A 17 11.82 -15.26 -10.38
CA ALA A 17 12.68 -16.06 -9.52
C ALA A 17 13.67 -15.16 -8.77
N GLY A 18 14.34 -15.71 -7.73
CA GLY A 18 15.33 -14.97 -6.95
C GLY A 18 14.81 -14.55 -5.57
N ALA A 19 15.34 -13.44 -5.05
CA ALA A 19 15.00 -12.98 -3.70
C ALA A 19 13.51 -12.62 -3.58
N PRO A 20 12.82 -13.08 -2.52
CA PRO A 20 11.38 -12.90 -2.37
C PRO A 20 11.00 -11.43 -2.10
N LEU A 21 9.93 -10.99 -2.76
CA LEU A 21 9.38 -9.64 -2.65
C LEU A 21 7.85 -9.73 -2.56
N LEU A 22 7.27 -9.20 -1.50
CA LEU A 22 5.82 -9.04 -1.33
C LEU A 22 5.43 -7.59 -1.61
N LEU A 23 4.44 -7.40 -2.49
CA LEU A 23 3.86 -6.10 -2.82
C LEU A 23 2.44 -5.97 -2.26
N ILE A 24 2.18 -4.87 -1.54
CA ILE A 24 0.90 -4.55 -0.90
C ILE A 24 0.39 -3.21 -1.47
N HIS A 25 -0.76 -3.24 -2.11
CA HIS A 25 -1.36 -2.09 -2.81
C HIS A 25 -1.97 -1.05 -1.86
N SER A 26 -2.25 0.14 -2.40
CA SER A 26 -2.89 1.24 -1.69
C SER A 26 -4.42 1.09 -1.60
N LEU A 27 -5.08 1.98 -0.82
CA LEU A 27 -6.53 2.04 -0.63
C LEU A 27 -7.33 2.20 -1.93
N LEU A 28 -6.78 2.94 -2.89
CA LEU A 28 -7.46 3.29 -4.14
C LEU A 28 -6.99 2.44 -5.33
N THR A 29 -6.31 1.33 -5.04
CA THR A 29 -5.73 0.44 -6.04
C THR A 29 -5.97 -1.03 -5.68
N GLU A 30 -5.52 -1.93 -6.52
CA GLU A 30 -5.47 -3.37 -6.32
C GLU A 30 -4.18 -3.92 -6.99
N LEU A 31 -3.95 -5.22 -6.95
CA LEU A 31 -2.66 -5.82 -7.32
C LEU A 31 -2.18 -5.47 -8.74
N THR A 32 -3.08 -5.16 -9.70
CA THR A 32 -2.67 -4.79 -11.07
C THR A 32 -1.97 -3.43 -11.14
N VAL A 33 -2.03 -2.62 -10.09
CA VAL A 33 -1.27 -1.36 -10.01
C VAL A 33 0.24 -1.56 -10.20
N PHE A 34 0.73 -2.77 -9.96
CA PHE A 34 2.14 -3.14 -10.09
C PHE A 34 2.51 -3.73 -11.45
N ASP A 35 1.55 -3.94 -12.38
CA ASP A 35 1.78 -4.62 -13.65
C ASP A 35 2.94 -4.04 -14.45
N VAL A 36 2.99 -2.72 -14.53
CA VAL A 36 4.04 -2.01 -15.30
C VAL A 36 5.45 -2.17 -14.72
N MET A 37 5.58 -2.55 -13.46
CA MET A 37 6.87 -2.79 -12.81
C MET A 37 7.35 -4.24 -12.92
N LEU A 38 6.44 -5.20 -13.17
CA LEU A 38 6.75 -6.63 -13.17
C LEU A 38 7.87 -7.00 -14.15
N PRO A 39 7.89 -6.52 -15.41
CA PRO A 39 8.93 -6.89 -16.36
C PRO A 39 10.35 -6.60 -15.87
N ARG A 40 10.51 -5.58 -15.00
CA ARG A 40 11.79 -5.24 -14.39
C ARG A 40 12.05 -6.02 -13.10
N LEU A 41 11.06 -6.07 -12.21
CA LEU A 41 11.22 -6.70 -10.89
C LEU A 41 11.45 -8.21 -11.00
N THR A 42 10.75 -8.90 -11.89
CA THR A 42 10.80 -10.37 -12.03
C THR A 42 12.10 -10.90 -12.62
N LYS A 43 12.95 -10.03 -13.17
CA LYS A 43 14.31 -10.41 -13.60
C LYS A 43 15.23 -10.78 -12.43
N GLU A 44 14.98 -10.20 -11.23
CA GLU A 44 15.86 -10.36 -10.07
C GLU A 44 15.10 -10.81 -8.80
N ARG A 45 13.77 -10.80 -8.83
CA ARG A 45 12.91 -11.10 -7.67
C ARG A 45 11.84 -12.13 -7.99
N ARG A 46 11.56 -12.98 -7.02
CA ARG A 46 10.30 -13.69 -6.97
C ARG A 46 9.26 -12.78 -6.35
N VAL A 47 8.48 -12.14 -7.21
CA VAL A 47 7.47 -11.15 -6.83
C VAL A 47 6.16 -11.84 -6.49
N THR A 48 5.68 -11.61 -5.27
CA THR A 48 4.33 -11.96 -4.82
C THR A 48 3.55 -10.66 -4.63
N ARG A 49 2.39 -10.54 -5.22
CA ARG A 49 1.47 -9.43 -5.01
C ARG A 49 0.11 -9.96 -4.60
N ILE A 50 -0.53 -9.29 -3.66
CA ILE A 50 -1.77 -9.73 -3.05
C ILE A 50 -2.85 -8.66 -3.19
N ASN A 51 -4.10 -9.07 -3.25
CA ASN A 51 -5.22 -8.19 -2.99
C ASN A 51 -5.63 -8.27 -1.52
N LEU A 52 -5.73 -7.11 -0.87
CA LEU A 52 -6.27 -7.00 0.48
C LEU A 52 -7.76 -7.39 0.49
N PRO A 53 -8.33 -7.78 1.63
CA PRO A 53 -9.74 -8.20 1.73
C PRO A 53 -10.71 -7.18 1.14
N GLY A 54 -11.59 -7.66 0.24
CA GLY A 54 -12.57 -6.85 -0.47
C GLY A 54 -12.04 -6.08 -1.68
N PHE A 55 -10.74 -6.21 -2.01
CA PHE A 55 -10.13 -5.63 -3.21
C PHE A 55 -9.89 -6.70 -4.27
N GLY A 56 -9.99 -6.31 -5.57
CA GLY A 56 -9.86 -7.24 -6.69
C GLY A 56 -10.84 -8.40 -6.53
N ALA A 57 -10.33 -9.64 -6.57
CA ALA A 57 -11.13 -10.84 -6.36
C ALA A 57 -10.88 -11.48 -4.95
N SER A 58 -10.23 -10.78 -4.03
CA SER A 58 -10.15 -11.21 -2.63
C SER A 58 -11.50 -11.10 -1.94
N ALA A 59 -11.89 -12.15 -1.21
CA ALA A 59 -13.13 -12.17 -0.45
C ALA A 59 -13.16 -11.06 0.61
N PRO A 60 -14.31 -10.43 0.87
CA PRO A 60 -14.46 -9.50 1.97
C PRO A 60 -14.18 -10.17 3.32
N VAL A 61 -13.45 -9.47 4.18
CA VAL A 61 -13.21 -9.86 5.57
C VAL A 61 -13.44 -8.63 6.45
N GLU A 62 -14.09 -8.83 7.60
CA GLU A 62 -14.36 -7.77 8.54
C GLU A 62 -13.12 -7.39 9.35
N LEU A 63 -12.33 -6.45 8.81
CA LEU A 63 -11.14 -5.91 9.46
C LEU A 63 -11.37 -4.44 9.82
N SER A 64 -11.38 -4.13 11.12
CA SER A 64 -11.74 -2.80 11.65
C SER A 64 -10.55 -1.86 11.85
N SER A 65 -9.32 -2.32 11.64
CA SER A 65 -8.11 -1.51 11.87
C SER A 65 -6.98 -1.89 10.93
N VAL A 66 -6.00 -1.00 10.77
CA VAL A 66 -4.77 -1.27 10.02
C VAL A 66 -3.99 -2.42 10.66
N ALA A 67 -3.99 -2.52 12.00
CA ALA A 67 -3.39 -3.64 12.72
C ALA A 67 -4.03 -4.98 12.36
N ALA A 68 -5.36 -5.04 12.21
CA ALA A 68 -6.05 -6.26 11.78
C ALA A 68 -5.69 -6.66 10.34
N HIS A 69 -5.49 -5.68 9.44
CA HIS A 69 -4.97 -5.94 8.10
C HIS A 69 -3.53 -6.48 8.15
N ALA A 70 -2.68 -5.96 9.02
CA ALA A 70 -1.32 -6.46 9.20
C ALA A 70 -1.31 -7.91 9.73
N ASP A 71 -2.16 -8.25 10.70
CA ASP A 71 -2.33 -9.62 11.19
C ASP A 71 -2.85 -10.56 10.07
N HIS A 72 -3.76 -10.08 9.23
CA HIS A 72 -4.22 -10.82 8.05
C HIS A 72 -3.07 -11.07 7.06
N VAL A 73 -2.29 -10.04 6.73
CA VAL A 73 -1.12 -10.18 5.83
C VAL A 73 -0.07 -11.13 6.40
N ALA A 74 0.18 -11.11 7.71
CA ALA A 74 1.08 -12.08 8.35
C ALA A 74 0.63 -13.53 8.10
N ARG A 75 -0.67 -13.80 8.21
CA ARG A 75 -1.24 -15.12 7.89
C ARG A 75 -1.19 -15.46 6.40
N VAL A 76 -1.39 -14.48 5.53
CA VAL A 76 -1.17 -14.65 4.07
C VAL A 76 0.27 -15.07 3.80
N MET A 77 1.25 -14.43 4.45
CA MET A 77 2.66 -14.81 4.33
C MET A 77 2.92 -16.24 4.80
N ASP A 78 2.24 -16.71 5.87
CA ASP A 78 2.35 -18.09 6.34
C ASP A 78 1.78 -19.08 5.31
N VAL A 79 0.57 -18.84 4.82
CA VAL A 79 -0.11 -19.71 3.85
C VAL A 79 0.59 -19.75 2.49
N LEU A 80 1.24 -18.66 2.10
CA LEU A 80 2.06 -18.58 0.87
C LEU A 80 3.51 -19.04 1.10
N GLU A 81 3.85 -19.46 2.30
CA GLU A 81 5.19 -19.93 2.69
C GLU A 81 6.29 -18.93 2.31
N LEU A 82 6.01 -17.63 2.50
CA LEU A 82 7.00 -16.60 2.22
C LEU A 82 8.13 -16.68 3.25
N PRO A 83 9.40 -16.76 2.81
CA PRO A 83 10.50 -16.97 3.73
C PRO A 83 10.84 -15.70 4.54
N LYS A 84 11.51 -15.89 5.67
CA LYS A 84 11.86 -14.77 6.60
C LYS A 84 12.79 -13.71 6.01
N ASN A 85 13.48 -13.98 4.93
CA ASN A 85 14.29 -13.00 4.21
C ASN A 85 13.48 -12.23 3.14
N CYS A 86 12.15 -12.38 3.11
CA CYS A 86 11.28 -11.65 2.20
C CYS A 86 11.41 -10.13 2.41
N THR A 87 11.47 -9.39 1.32
CA THR A 87 11.29 -7.94 1.35
C THR A 87 9.80 -7.64 1.23
N VAL A 88 9.27 -6.80 2.10
CA VAL A 88 7.88 -6.32 2.02
C VAL A 88 7.89 -4.89 1.52
N PHE A 89 7.16 -4.63 0.44
CA PHE A 89 6.88 -3.29 -0.08
C PHE A 89 5.40 -2.98 0.05
N GLY A 90 5.08 -1.79 0.56
CA GLY A 90 3.72 -1.24 0.58
C GLY A 90 3.69 0.20 0.09
N ASN A 91 2.58 0.58 -0.58
CA ASN A 91 2.30 1.96 -0.97
C ASN A 91 1.00 2.44 -0.32
N GLY A 92 0.94 3.68 0.15
CA GLY A 92 -0.25 4.27 0.75
C GLY A 92 -0.84 3.40 1.86
N PHE A 93 -2.08 2.92 1.71
CA PHE A 93 -2.69 2.01 2.68
C PHE A 93 -1.85 0.76 2.92
N GLY A 94 -1.32 0.15 1.86
CA GLY A 94 -0.42 -0.99 1.96
C GLY A 94 0.87 -0.68 2.72
N ALA A 95 1.34 0.57 2.68
CA ALA A 95 2.49 1.00 3.47
C ALA A 95 2.16 1.10 4.96
N PHE A 96 0.97 1.61 5.33
CA PHE A 96 0.51 1.58 6.73
C PHE A 96 0.35 0.16 7.25
N VAL A 97 -0.20 -0.74 6.42
CA VAL A 97 -0.28 -2.18 6.74
C VAL A 97 1.11 -2.79 6.92
N ALA A 98 2.08 -2.44 6.06
CA ALA A 98 3.46 -2.93 6.16
C ALA A 98 4.20 -2.37 7.40
N LEU A 99 3.94 -1.12 7.81
CA LEU A 99 4.44 -0.55 9.06
C LEU A 99 3.89 -1.30 10.28
N GLU A 100 2.57 -1.51 10.35
CA GLU A 100 1.96 -2.32 11.43
C GLU A 100 2.46 -3.78 11.40
N LEU A 101 2.68 -4.36 10.22
CA LEU A 101 3.28 -5.69 10.06
C LEU A 101 4.70 -5.71 10.67
N ALA A 102 5.51 -4.68 10.43
CA ALA A 102 6.85 -4.58 11.01
C ALA A 102 6.83 -4.42 12.53
N ILE A 103 5.87 -3.64 13.06
CA ILE A 103 5.69 -3.43 14.50
C ILE A 103 5.28 -4.75 15.19
N ARG A 104 4.34 -5.48 14.62
CA ARG A 104 3.70 -6.64 15.25
C ARG A 104 4.38 -7.97 14.91
N HIS A 105 4.90 -8.10 13.70
CA HIS A 105 5.38 -9.33 13.09
C HIS A 105 6.74 -9.14 12.39
N GLY A 106 7.57 -8.18 12.81
CA GLY A 106 8.83 -7.82 12.15
C GLY A 106 9.81 -8.98 11.96
N SER A 107 9.80 -10.00 12.83
CA SER A 107 10.63 -11.20 12.68
C SER A 107 10.20 -12.14 11.54
N ARG A 108 9.04 -11.88 10.89
CA ARG A 108 8.50 -12.69 9.79
C ARG A 108 9.12 -12.34 8.43
N PHE A 109 9.80 -11.22 8.30
CA PHE A 109 10.38 -10.79 7.04
C PHE A 109 11.69 -10.01 7.26
N GLY A 110 12.48 -9.87 6.20
CA GLY A 110 13.85 -9.34 6.31
C GLY A 110 13.93 -7.83 6.21
N ARG A 111 13.14 -7.19 5.35
CA ARG A 111 13.30 -5.77 4.99
C ARG A 111 11.97 -5.10 4.72
N LEU A 112 11.84 -3.85 5.18
CA LEU A 112 10.66 -3.02 4.99
C LEU A 112 10.93 -1.91 3.96
N LEU A 113 10.10 -1.82 2.94
CA LEU A 113 10.09 -0.73 1.98
C LEU A 113 8.67 -0.12 1.99
N VAL A 114 8.57 1.16 2.23
CA VAL A 114 7.27 1.85 2.23
C VAL A 114 7.34 3.09 1.34
N ALA A 115 6.24 3.34 0.63
CA ALA A 115 6.10 4.54 -0.19
C ALA A 115 4.81 5.27 0.16
N ASP A 116 4.88 6.61 0.17
CA ASP A 116 3.72 7.49 0.30
C ASP A 116 2.91 7.21 1.58
N THR A 117 3.57 7.39 2.70
CA THR A 117 3.04 7.09 4.04
C THR A 117 3.65 8.00 5.11
N LEU A 118 3.10 7.95 6.32
CA LEU A 118 3.49 8.77 7.47
C LEU A 118 3.19 8.00 8.77
N ALA A 119 3.60 8.53 9.92
CA ALA A 119 3.32 7.87 11.21
C ALA A 119 1.88 8.07 11.69
N ALA A 120 1.32 9.25 11.49
CA ALA A 120 -0.05 9.61 11.87
C ALA A 120 -0.55 10.78 11.05
N PHE A 121 -1.79 10.72 10.57
CA PHE A 121 -2.42 11.87 9.92
C PHE A 121 -2.72 12.96 10.96
N PRO A 122 -2.38 14.23 10.69
CA PRO A 122 -2.86 15.35 11.50
C PRO A 122 -4.40 15.41 11.44
N GLU A 123 -5.05 15.89 12.51
CA GLU A 123 -6.52 15.79 12.64
C GLU A 123 -7.29 16.34 11.43
N PRO A 124 -6.92 17.50 10.81
CA PRO A 124 -7.63 17.96 9.61
C PRO A 124 -7.55 16.99 8.42
N ALA A 125 -6.46 16.22 8.29
CA ALA A 125 -6.28 15.25 7.21
C ALA A 125 -7.05 13.93 7.43
N ARG A 126 -7.61 13.70 8.62
CA ARG A 126 -8.45 12.53 8.94
C ARG A 126 -9.89 12.68 8.45
N ALA A 127 -10.40 13.90 8.39
CA ALA A 127 -11.77 14.19 7.98
C ALA A 127 -12.13 13.65 6.58
N PRO A 128 -11.28 13.76 5.54
CA PRO A 128 -11.54 13.15 4.23
C PRO A 128 -11.76 11.64 4.27
N PHE A 129 -11.04 10.89 5.11
CA PHE A 129 -11.25 9.44 5.24
C PHE A 129 -12.61 9.13 5.88
N ARG A 130 -12.99 9.87 6.92
CA ARG A 130 -14.34 9.75 7.54
C ARG A 130 -15.43 10.09 6.52
N GLY A 131 -15.23 11.14 5.73
CA GLY A 131 -16.15 11.53 4.65
C GLY A 131 -16.27 10.47 3.56
N MET A 132 -15.18 9.90 3.09
CA MET A 132 -15.21 8.80 2.13
C MET A 132 -15.93 7.57 2.69
N ALA A 133 -15.67 7.19 3.95
CA ALA A 133 -16.35 6.06 4.58
C ALA A 133 -17.87 6.29 4.65
N ALA A 134 -18.32 7.46 5.09
CA ALA A 134 -19.74 7.81 5.15
C ALA A 134 -20.39 7.79 3.76
N LYS A 135 -19.73 8.39 2.77
CA LYS A 135 -20.24 8.46 1.41
C LYS A 135 -20.34 7.09 0.73
N VAL A 136 -19.33 6.24 0.89
CA VAL A 136 -19.38 4.86 0.37
C VAL A 136 -20.45 4.03 1.07
N SER A 137 -20.66 4.21 2.36
CA SER A 137 -21.73 3.52 3.09
C SER A 137 -23.11 3.91 2.61
N ALA A 138 -23.30 5.16 2.18
CA ALA A 138 -24.58 5.68 1.68
C ALA A 138 -24.83 5.40 0.18
N GLU A 139 -23.80 5.54 -0.65
CA GLU A 139 -23.92 5.60 -2.12
C GLU A 139 -23.19 4.44 -2.84
N GLY A 140 -22.46 3.60 -2.09
CA GLY A 140 -21.52 2.62 -2.65
C GLY A 140 -20.27 3.28 -3.25
N MET A 141 -19.43 2.48 -3.89
CA MET A 141 -18.15 2.95 -4.43
C MET A 141 -18.26 4.08 -5.46
N LYS A 142 -19.35 4.12 -6.24
CA LYS A 142 -19.59 5.17 -7.24
C LYS A 142 -19.57 6.58 -6.66
N GLY A 143 -19.96 6.74 -5.39
CA GLY A 143 -19.99 8.04 -4.72
C GLY A 143 -18.62 8.69 -4.51
N VAL A 144 -17.52 7.93 -4.55
CA VAL A 144 -16.17 8.42 -4.22
C VAL A 144 -15.19 8.38 -5.39
N LEU A 145 -15.52 7.75 -6.53
CA LEU A 145 -14.58 7.47 -7.61
C LEU A 145 -13.78 8.70 -8.07
N ASP A 146 -14.49 9.78 -8.41
CA ASP A 146 -13.85 10.98 -8.96
C ASP A 146 -12.98 11.69 -7.90
N THR A 147 -13.53 11.86 -6.70
CA THR A 147 -12.82 12.52 -5.59
C THR A 147 -11.60 11.71 -5.15
N ALA A 148 -11.71 10.37 -5.08
CA ALA A 148 -10.64 9.50 -4.66
C ALA A 148 -9.50 9.50 -5.69
N ILE A 149 -9.82 9.28 -6.97
CA ILE A 149 -8.81 9.22 -8.04
C ILE A 149 -8.12 10.57 -8.23
N GLY A 150 -8.85 11.69 -8.15
CA GLY A 150 -8.27 13.02 -8.24
C GLY A 150 -7.23 13.35 -7.15
N ARG A 151 -7.19 12.58 -6.07
CA ARG A 151 -6.19 12.75 -5.00
C ARG A 151 -4.94 11.90 -5.19
N MET A 152 -4.97 10.91 -6.08
CA MET A 152 -3.85 9.99 -6.31
C MET A 152 -2.76 10.59 -7.19
N PHE A 153 -3.15 11.40 -8.16
CA PHE A 153 -2.27 11.83 -9.23
C PHE A 153 -2.18 13.34 -9.32
N PRO A 154 -1.00 13.90 -9.65
CA PRO A 154 -0.88 15.29 -10.06
C PRO A 154 -1.76 15.56 -11.29
N PRO A 155 -2.40 16.76 -11.42
CA PRO A 155 -3.26 17.08 -12.56
C PRO A 155 -2.61 16.83 -13.91
N ALA A 156 -1.34 17.21 -14.06
CA ALA A 156 -0.59 17.02 -15.30
C ALA A 156 -0.38 15.55 -15.69
N PHE A 157 -0.34 14.63 -14.71
CA PHE A 157 -0.30 13.19 -15.00
C PHE A 157 -1.69 12.71 -15.46
N ALA A 158 -2.74 13.11 -14.75
CA ALA A 158 -4.10 12.71 -15.08
C ALA A 158 -4.53 13.16 -16.49
N GLU A 159 -4.13 14.36 -16.90
CA GLU A 159 -4.38 14.90 -18.25
C GLU A 159 -3.66 14.10 -19.34
N ARG A 160 -2.42 13.68 -19.09
CA ARG A 160 -1.61 12.92 -20.08
C ARG A 160 -1.96 11.44 -20.17
N HIS A 161 -2.58 10.87 -19.13
CA HIS A 161 -2.86 9.44 -18.98
C HIS A 161 -4.33 9.15 -18.64
N PRO A 162 -5.30 9.61 -19.45
CA PRO A 162 -6.73 9.41 -19.19
C PRO A 162 -7.14 7.94 -19.16
N ASP A 163 -6.45 7.09 -19.89
CA ASP A 163 -6.60 5.64 -19.92
C ASP A 163 -6.24 5.00 -18.56
N VAL A 164 -5.14 5.42 -17.95
CA VAL A 164 -4.73 4.99 -16.59
C VAL A 164 -5.79 5.41 -15.57
N ILE A 165 -6.26 6.66 -15.65
CA ILE A 165 -7.32 7.17 -14.76
C ILE A 165 -8.60 6.35 -14.90
N ALA A 166 -9.04 6.08 -16.12
CA ALA A 166 -10.23 5.27 -16.39
C ALA A 166 -10.08 3.83 -15.84
N ALA A 167 -8.93 3.20 -16.07
CA ALA A 167 -8.63 1.87 -15.56
C ALA A 167 -8.65 1.82 -14.02
N ARG A 168 -8.08 2.82 -13.33
CA ARG A 168 -8.10 2.89 -11.87
C ARG A 168 -9.50 3.13 -11.32
N LYS A 169 -10.32 3.99 -11.94
CA LYS A 169 -11.74 4.14 -11.58
C LYS A 169 -12.51 2.83 -11.73
N ALA A 170 -12.30 2.11 -12.83
CA ALA A 170 -12.97 0.84 -13.10
C ALA A 170 -12.57 -0.25 -12.06
N ALA A 171 -11.31 -0.30 -11.66
CA ALA A 171 -10.84 -1.20 -10.60
C ALA A 171 -11.44 -0.83 -9.24
N LEU A 172 -11.37 0.46 -8.87
CA LEU A 172 -11.90 0.96 -7.60
C LEU A 172 -13.43 0.75 -7.47
N ALA A 173 -14.17 0.85 -8.57
CA ALA A 173 -15.61 0.63 -8.59
C ALA A 173 -16.04 -0.80 -8.19
N LYS A 174 -15.11 -1.77 -8.26
CA LYS A 174 -15.36 -3.18 -7.92
C LYS A 174 -15.00 -3.53 -6.48
N VAL A 175 -14.39 -2.62 -5.74
CA VAL A 175 -14.01 -2.84 -4.34
C VAL A 175 -15.25 -3.00 -3.48
N ASP A 176 -15.20 -3.91 -2.50
CA ASP A 176 -16.27 -4.07 -1.53
C ASP A 176 -16.45 -2.78 -0.72
N PRO A 177 -17.66 -2.16 -0.73
CA PRO A 177 -17.88 -0.88 -0.08
C PRO A 177 -17.64 -0.91 1.44
N GLN A 178 -17.97 -2.03 2.09
CA GLN A 178 -17.82 -2.17 3.53
C GLN A 178 -16.35 -2.31 3.94
N CYS A 179 -15.57 -3.09 3.18
CA CYS A 179 -14.14 -3.21 3.38
C CYS A 179 -13.43 -1.87 3.14
N PHE A 180 -13.81 -1.14 2.09
CA PHE A 180 -13.30 0.19 1.82
C PHE A 180 -13.61 1.19 2.94
N ALA A 181 -14.86 1.24 3.41
CA ALA A 181 -15.27 2.14 4.49
C ALA A 181 -14.50 1.83 5.79
N ARG A 182 -14.36 0.55 6.16
CA ARG A 182 -13.56 0.15 7.34
C ARG A 182 -12.09 0.53 7.21
N ALA A 183 -11.50 0.34 6.03
CA ALA A 183 -10.11 0.75 5.77
C ALA A 183 -9.93 2.28 5.92
N CYS A 184 -10.88 3.08 5.40
CA CYS A 184 -10.90 4.54 5.60
C CYS A 184 -10.97 4.91 7.09
N LEU A 185 -11.87 4.28 7.85
CA LEU A 185 -12.00 4.53 9.30
C LEU A 185 -10.75 4.09 10.06
N GLY A 186 -10.16 2.97 9.66
CA GLY A 186 -8.88 2.50 10.19
C GLY A 186 -7.75 3.51 10.00
N LEU A 187 -7.65 4.12 8.81
CA LEU A 187 -6.69 5.19 8.53
C LEU A 187 -6.98 6.47 9.33
N ALA A 188 -8.25 6.85 9.45
CA ALA A 188 -8.63 8.03 10.24
C ALA A 188 -8.29 7.89 11.74
N ALA A 189 -8.27 6.66 12.26
CA ALA A 189 -7.96 6.37 13.66
C ALA A 189 -6.46 6.07 13.91
N LEU A 190 -5.67 5.92 12.84
CA LEU A 190 -4.28 5.43 12.94
C LEU A 190 -3.36 6.47 13.59
N ASP A 191 -2.58 5.99 14.56
CA ASP A 191 -1.40 6.68 15.08
C ASP A 191 -0.31 5.65 15.42
N LEU A 192 0.77 5.68 14.65
CA LEU A 192 1.94 4.82 14.81
C LEU A 192 3.12 5.54 15.48
N SER A 193 2.96 6.83 15.83
CA SER A 193 4.07 7.70 16.26
C SER A 193 4.88 7.14 17.41
N ALA A 194 4.19 6.52 18.39
CA ALA A 194 4.83 5.91 19.55
C ALA A 194 5.40 4.50 19.29
N LYS A 195 4.99 3.84 18.17
CA LYS A 195 5.31 2.44 17.88
C LYS A 195 6.45 2.28 16.86
N VAL A 196 6.55 3.18 15.87
CA VAL A 196 7.55 3.09 14.81
C VAL A 196 9.00 3.09 15.28
N PRO A 197 9.38 3.70 16.45
CA PRO A 197 10.73 3.54 17.00
C PRO A 197 11.11 2.10 17.36
N GLY A 198 10.13 1.22 17.52
CA GLY A 198 10.32 -0.22 17.79
C GLY A 198 10.59 -1.08 16.56
N ILE A 199 10.49 -0.54 15.35
CA ILE A 199 10.76 -1.28 14.11
C ILE A 199 12.24 -1.62 14.02
N LYS A 200 12.55 -2.91 13.84
CA LYS A 200 13.92 -3.43 13.77
C LYS A 200 14.35 -3.82 12.35
N ASN A 201 13.40 -3.91 11.43
CA ASN A 201 13.70 -4.24 10.03
C ASN A 201 14.48 -3.12 9.36
N PRO A 202 15.54 -3.40 8.60
CA PRO A 202 16.14 -2.41 7.71
C PRO A 202 15.06 -1.77 6.85
N THR A 203 14.89 -0.44 6.96
CA THR A 203 13.75 0.27 6.39
C THR A 203 14.19 1.32 5.38
N LEU A 204 13.50 1.37 4.24
CA LEU A 204 13.54 2.48 3.28
C LEU A 204 12.14 3.11 3.19
N VAL A 205 12.06 4.38 3.51
CA VAL A 205 10.87 5.22 3.33
C VAL A 205 11.05 6.00 2.03
N MET A 206 10.07 5.90 1.14
CA MET A 206 10.03 6.64 -0.13
C MET A 206 8.80 7.53 -0.17
N CYS A 207 8.87 8.60 -0.96
CA CYS A 207 7.71 9.47 -1.17
C CYS A 207 7.80 10.16 -2.52
N GLY A 208 6.69 10.25 -3.22
CA GLY A 208 6.60 11.10 -4.40
C GLY A 208 6.77 12.57 -4.01
N ALA A 209 7.64 13.31 -4.72
CA ALA A 209 7.93 14.72 -4.42
C ALA A 209 6.70 15.63 -4.53
N LEU A 210 5.66 15.21 -5.28
CA LEU A 210 4.41 15.92 -5.49
C LEU A 210 3.23 15.34 -4.70
N ASP A 211 3.49 14.41 -3.77
CA ASP A 211 2.42 13.78 -2.98
C ASP A 211 1.79 14.76 -2.00
N GLN A 212 0.50 15.05 -2.21
CA GLN A 212 -0.29 15.94 -1.36
C GLN A 212 -1.11 15.16 -0.30
N THR A 213 -1.22 13.85 -0.44
CA THR A 213 -1.97 12.99 0.50
C THR A 213 -1.10 12.64 1.72
N THR A 214 0.15 12.27 1.46
CA THR A 214 1.17 12.00 2.48
C THR A 214 2.45 12.78 2.16
N PRO A 215 2.46 14.10 2.42
CA PRO A 215 3.52 14.99 1.96
C PRO A 215 4.93 14.55 2.35
N PRO A 216 5.95 14.82 1.50
CA PRO A 216 7.34 14.42 1.72
C PRO A 216 7.89 14.77 3.10
N ALA A 217 7.51 15.92 3.67
CA ALA A 217 7.93 16.32 5.01
C ALA A 217 7.51 15.31 6.08
N LEU A 218 6.28 14.79 6.04
CA LEU A 218 5.76 13.80 7.00
C LEU A 218 6.37 12.41 6.78
N ALA A 219 6.63 12.04 5.53
CA ALA A 219 7.35 10.79 5.21
C ALA A 219 8.81 10.85 5.71
N LYS A 220 9.47 12.00 5.59
CA LYS A 220 10.80 12.23 6.14
C LYS A 220 10.82 12.16 7.68
N GLU A 221 9.82 12.73 8.34
CA GLU A 221 9.65 12.59 9.79
C GLU A 221 9.46 11.14 10.22
N LEU A 222 8.68 10.35 9.46
CA LEU A 222 8.55 8.92 9.70
C LEU A 222 9.91 8.22 9.64
N ALA A 223 10.71 8.48 8.60
CA ALA A 223 12.04 7.88 8.47
C ALA A 223 12.95 8.25 9.64
N GLN A 224 12.90 9.48 10.15
CA GLN A 224 13.68 9.92 11.31
C GLN A 224 13.27 9.21 12.61
N LYS A 225 12.02 8.76 12.73
CA LYS A 225 11.51 8.04 13.91
C LYS A 225 11.87 6.55 13.91
N ILE A 226 12.16 5.97 12.74
CA ILE A 226 12.53 4.54 12.62
C ILE A 226 14.05 4.40 12.69
N PRO A 227 14.62 3.68 13.68
CA PRO A 227 16.06 3.53 13.82
C PRO A 227 16.74 2.97 12.57
N GLY A 228 17.72 3.69 12.04
CA GLY A 228 18.48 3.28 10.86
C GLY A 228 17.74 3.34 9.53
N ALA A 229 16.51 3.87 9.48
CA ALA A 229 15.78 4.03 8.23
C ALA A 229 16.45 5.09 7.33
N ARG A 230 16.34 4.82 6.01
CA ARG A 230 16.72 5.79 4.97
C ARG A 230 15.47 6.43 4.39
N TYR A 231 15.61 7.65 3.90
CA TYR A 231 14.57 8.38 3.19
C TYR A 231 15.02 8.70 1.77
N GLU A 232 14.15 8.51 0.78
CA GLU A 232 14.40 8.86 -0.61
C GLU A 232 13.14 9.46 -1.26
N GLU A 233 13.28 10.57 -1.95
CA GLU A 233 12.21 11.15 -2.77
C GLU A 233 12.20 10.55 -4.19
N ILE A 234 11.00 10.53 -4.80
CA ILE A 234 10.77 10.17 -6.19
C ILE A 234 10.32 11.42 -6.91
N ALA A 235 11.21 12.01 -7.71
CA ALA A 235 10.91 13.21 -8.48
C ALA A 235 9.76 12.96 -9.46
N ASP A 236 9.00 14.00 -9.75
CA ASP A 236 7.89 14.01 -10.72
C ASP A 236 6.81 12.94 -10.45
N SER A 237 6.63 12.57 -9.17
CA SER A 237 5.62 11.61 -8.72
C SER A 237 4.75 12.17 -7.61
N GLY A 238 3.46 11.89 -7.68
CA GLY A 238 2.49 12.07 -6.59
C GLY A 238 2.37 10.81 -5.73
N HIS A 239 1.13 10.42 -5.41
CA HIS A 239 0.83 9.32 -4.47
C HIS A 239 0.91 7.91 -5.09
N CYS A 240 1.20 7.80 -6.38
CA CYS A 240 1.14 6.54 -7.11
C CYS A 240 2.42 6.28 -7.94
N PRO A 241 3.62 6.27 -7.31
CA PRO A 241 4.90 6.17 -8.04
C PRO A 241 5.04 4.92 -8.89
N MET A 242 4.31 3.83 -8.58
CA MET A 242 4.27 2.62 -9.39
C MET A 242 3.65 2.83 -10.77
N LEU A 243 2.83 3.87 -10.96
CA LEU A 243 2.25 4.25 -12.26
C LEU A 243 2.91 5.49 -12.86
N GLU A 244 3.35 6.42 -12.00
CA GLU A 244 3.92 7.70 -12.41
C GLU A 244 5.41 7.59 -12.78
N GLN A 245 6.18 6.83 -11.99
CA GLN A 245 7.62 6.64 -12.15
C GLN A 245 8.03 5.15 -11.96
N PRO A 246 7.42 4.20 -12.70
CA PRO A 246 7.57 2.76 -12.47
C PRO A 246 9.02 2.27 -12.52
N GLU A 247 9.82 2.78 -13.46
CA GLU A 247 11.22 2.39 -13.63
C GLU A 247 12.09 2.88 -12.46
N VAL A 248 11.83 4.10 -11.98
CA VAL A 248 12.55 4.69 -10.84
C VAL A 248 12.24 3.91 -9.58
N LEU A 249 10.95 3.66 -9.30
CA LEU A 249 10.52 2.92 -8.12
C LEU A 249 11.05 1.48 -8.15
N ALA A 250 10.94 0.78 -9.28
CA ALA A 250 11.48 -0.57 -9.43
C ALA A 250 12.99 -0.61 -9.17
N ALA A 251 13.75 0.36 -9.71
CA ALA A 251 15.19 0.45 -9.45
C ALA A 251 15.52 0.67 -7.97
N LYS A 252 14.76 1.51 -7.25
CA LYS A 252 14.92 1.74 -5.81
C LYS A 252 14.63 0.47 -5.01
N ILE A 253 13.55 -0.27 -5.34
CA ILE A 253 13.22 -1.56 -4.73
C ILE A 253 14.33 -2.59 -4.94
N LEU A 254 14.89 -2.69 -6.14
CA LEU A 254 15.95 -3.66 -6.47
C LEU A 254 17.28 -3.32 -5.79
N LYS A 255 17.63 -2.03 -5.65
CA LYS A 255 18.85 -1.55 -4.98
C LYS A 255 18.80 -1.65 -3.47
N SER A 256 17.64 -1.80 -2.87
CA SER A 256 17.46 -1.93 -1.43
C SER A 256 17.90 -3.33 -0.97
N ARG A 257 19.21 -3.56 -0.94
CA ARG A 257 19.86 -4.81 -0.46
C ARG A 257 20.27 -4.69 1.00
#